data_75ebc1e6316fa1910c4bb281e416954b
#
_entry.id   75ebc1e6316fa1910c4bb281e416954b
#
_cell.length_a   1.000
_cell.length_b   1.000
_cell.length_c   1.000
_cell.angle_alpha   90.00
_cell.angle_beta   90.00
_cell.angle_gamma   90.00
#
_symmetry.space_group_name_H-M   'P 1'
#
loop_
_entity.id
_entity.type
_entity.pdbx_description
1 polymer ?
#
loop_
_entity_poly.entity_id
_entity_poly.type
_entity_poly.pdbx_seq_one_letter_code
_entity_poly.pdbx_strand_id
1 'polypeptide(L)'
;TGQVLYRRGKALVEEAARVERAAAELARGWEAEIRLAVDIIFPTWLLLECFAAFDREHPDTRIEVTESVLGGTEEALTEGRVDLSIGGVVPGGFLGDPLMQVRFVCAAAPQHPLHQLGRMLTPDDLRHHRHLVVRDSGAQRSRSGGWLNEKRWTMSHKATSIRAARMGLGYAWFPRENIREELDSGALVPLPLAEGRER
;
A
#
# COMPACT_ATOMS: atom_id res chain seq x y z
N THR A 1 -32.74 2.83 -36.19
CA THR A 1 -31.43 2.81 -36.89
C THR A 1 -30.71 4.15 -36.73
N GLY A 2 -31.36 5.32 -36.89
CA GLY A 2 -30.73 6.65 -36.73
C GLY A 2 -30.15 6.93 -35.35
N GLN A 3 -30.83 6.52 -34.26
CA GLN A 3 -30.31 6.69 -32.89
C GLN A 3 -29.05 5.87 -32.60
N VAL A 4 -28.90 4.70 -33.19
CA VAL A 4 -27.70 3.87 -33.04
C VAL A 4 -26.51 4.52 -33.74
N LEU A 5 -26.74 5.05 -34.96
CA LEU A 5 -25.70 5.78 -35.70
C LEU A 5 -25.30 7.06 -34.99
N TYR A 6 -26.27 7.79 -34.43
CA TYR A 6 -26.01 9.00 -33.66
C TYR A 6 -25.14 8.72 -32.42
N ARG A 7 -25.49 7.69 -31.63
CA ARG A 7 -24.68 7.30 -30.45
C ARG A 7 -23.27 6.90 -30.83
N ARG A 8 -23.09 6.11 -31.89
CA ARG A 8 -21.77 5.71 -32.38
C ARG A 8 -20.96 6.90 -32.91
N GLY A 9 -21.62 7.79 -33.66
CA GLY A 9 -20.99 9.02 -34.13
C GLY A 9 -20.55 9.93 -33.02
N LYS A 10 -21.39 10.10 -31.98
CA LYS A 10 -21.04 10.86 -30.79
C LYS A 10 -19.85 10.26 -30.07
N ALA A 11 -19.81 8.93 -29.87
CA ALA A 11 -18.67 8.24 -29.23
C ALA A 11 -17.37 8.41 -30.02
N LEU A 12 -17.42 8.38 -31.36
CA LEU A 12 -16.25 8.63 -32.20
C LEU A 12 -15.74 10.07 -32.09
N VAL A 13 -16.63 11.07 -32.04
CA VAL A 13 -16.23 12.46 -31.82
C VAL A 13 -15.60 12.68 -30.44
N GLU A 14 -16.16 12.06 -29.41
CA GLU A 14 -15.63 12.11 -28.05
C GLU A 14 -14.26 11.44 -27.98
N GLU A 15 -14.05 10.32 -28.71
CA GLU A 15 -12.76 9.64 -28.79
C GLU A 15 -11.74 10.49 -29.55
N ALA A 16 -12.11 11.09 -30.68
CA ALA A 16 -11.22 11.99 -31.41
C ALA A 16 -10.77 13.17 -30.55
N ALA A 17 -11.69 13.78 -29.79
CA ALA A 17 -11.36 14.86 -28.85
C ALA A 17 -10.40 14.40 -27.73
N ARG A 18 -10.51 13.13 -27.28
CA ARG A 18 -9.54 12.54 -26.32
C ARG A 18 -8.16 12.40 -26.93
N VAL A 19 -8.08 11.90 -28.16
CA VAL A 19 -6.79 11.76 -28.87
C VAL A 19 -6.13 13.12 -29.10
N GLU A 20 -6.91 14.15 -29.47
CA GLU A 20 -6.38 15.50 -29.65
C GLU A 20 -5.84 16.08 -28.33
N ARG A 21 -6.56 15.89 -27.21
CA ARG A 21 -6.06 16.33 -25.90
C ARG A 21 -4.80 15.58 -25.51
N ALA A 22 -4.77 14.25 -25.64
CA ALA A 22 -3.59 13.45 -25.35
C ALA A 22 -2.37 13.89 -26.20
N ALA A 23 -2.57 14.18 -27.49
CA ALA A 23 -1.51 14.70 -28.34
C ALA A 23 -1.03 16.09 -27.89
N ALA A 24 -1.94 16.95 -27.43
CA ALA A 24 -1.59 18.27 -26.90
C ALA A 24 -0.82 18.18 -25.57
N GLU A 25 -1.18 17.23 -24.69
CA GLU A 25 -0.47 16.96 -23.43
C GLU A 25 0.94 16.40 -23.71
N LEU A 26 1.07 15.41 -24.59
CA LEU A 26 2.38 14.90 -25.03
C LEU A 26 3.26 15.99 -25.65
N ALA A 27 2.68 16.90 -26.44
CA ALA A 27 3.40 18.05 -26.99
C ALA A 27 3.87 19.05 -25.92
N ARG A 28 3.21 19.06 -24.74
CA ARG A 28 3.63 19.83 -23.56
C ARG A 28 4.59 19.08 -22.65
N GLY A 29 4.92 17.81 -22.97
CA GLY A 29 5.79 16.96 -22.18
C GLY A 29 5.07 16.19 -21.06
N TRP A 30 3.73 16.07 -21.11
CA TRP A 30 2.96 15.27 -20.18
C TRP A 30 2.60 13.89 -20.75
N GLU A 31 2.69 12.88 -19.91
CA GLU A 31 2.35 11.52 -20.28
C GLU A 31 0.83 11.28 -20.26
N ALA A 32 0.33 10.55 -21.26
CA ALA A 32 -1.09 10.18 -21.31
C ALA A 32 -1.48 9.15 -20.23
N GLU A 33 -0.49 8.45 -19.68
CA GLU A 33 -0.63 7.43 -18.65
C GLU A 33 0.58 7.43 -17.73
N ILE A 34 0.35 7.32 -16.43
CA ILE A 34 1.38 7.17 -15.41
C ILE A 34 1.12 5.86 -14.68
N ARG A 35 2.11 4.96 -14.69
CA ARG A 35 2.06 3.68 -13.98
C ARG A 35 2.90 3.76 -12.72
N LEU A 36 2.29 3.51 -11.56
CA LEU A 36 2.95 3.56 -10.27
C LEU A 36 2.96 2.19 -9.58
N ALA A 37 4.10 1.81 -9.00
CA ALA A 37 4.15 0.79 -7.97
C ALA A 37 4.26 1.46 -6.61
N VAL A 38 3.37 1.13 -5.70
CA VAL A 38 3.34 1.73 -4.37
C VAL A 38 3.42 0.62 -3.32
N ASP A 39 4.45 0.67 -2.46
CA ASP A 39 4.53 -0.25 -1.35
C ASP A 39 3.38 0.01 -0.36
N ILE A 40 2.76 -1.05 0.11
CA ILE A 40 1.63 -1.01 1.05
C ILE A 40 1.93 -0.29 2.37
N ILE A 41 3.20 -0.01 2.68
CA ILE A 41 3.57 0.79 3.85
C ILE A 41 3.20 2.27 3.67
N PHE A 42 3.11 2.74 2.42
CA PHE A 42 2.70 4.11 2.12
C PHE A 42 1.20 4.30 2.44
N PRO A 43 0.79 5.41 3.08
CA PRO A 43 -0.60 5.63 3.45
C PRO A 43 -1.50 5.81 2.22
N THR A 44 -2.52 4.96 2.08
CA THR A 44 -3.45 5.01 0.94
C THR A 44 -4.22 6.33 0.88
N TRP A 45 -4.62 6.88 2.03
CA TRP A 45 -5.33 8.16 2.08
C TRP A 45 -4.49 9.31 1.50
N LEU A 46 -3.18 9.35 1.82
CA LEU A 46 -2.26 10.37 1.30
C LEU A 46 -2.04 10.21 -0.21
N LEU A 47 -1.91 8.96 -0.69
CA LEU A 47 -1.82 8.67 -2.12
C LEU A 47 -3.03 9.19 -2.88
N LEU A 48 -4.23 8.95 -2.35
CA LEU A 48 -5.47 9.40 -2.97
C LEU A 48 -5.63 10.92 -2.93
N GLU A 49 -5.17 11.59 -1.88
CA GLU A 49 -5.11 13.07 -1.83
C GLU A 49 -4.16 13.63 -2.90
N CYS A 50 -2.99 13.01 -3.10
CA CYS A 50 -2.08 13.39 -4.17
C CYS A 50 -2.72 13.20 -5.55
N PHE A 51 -3.43 12.08 -5.77
CA PHE A 51 -4.14 11.86 -7.03
C PHE A 51 -5.26 12.87 -7.25
N ALA A 52 -6.04 13.20 -6.22
CA ALA A 52 -7.07 14.22 -6.31
C ALA A 52 -6.51 15.62 -6.59
N ALA A 53 -5.29 15.92 -6.12
CA ALA A 53 -4.60 17.16 -6.46
C ALA A 53 -4.12 17.15 -7.92
N PHE A 54 -3.51 16.05 -8.35
CA PHE A 54 -3.00 15.88 -9.71
C PHE A 54 -4.13 15.91 -10.76
N ASP A 55 -5.24 15.22 -10.52
CA ASP A 55 -6.39 15.14 -11.42
C ASP A 55 -7.00 16.52 -11.73
N ARG A 56 -6.94 17.46 -10.79
CA ARG A 56 -7.42 18.84 -11.03
C ARG A 56 -6.60 19.58 -12.10
N GLU A 57 -5.33 19.27 -12.22
CA GLU A 57 -4.42 19.90 -13.16
C GLU A 57 -4.30 19.09 -14.46
N HIS A 58 -4.47 17.76 -14.37
CA HIS A 58 -4.26 16.80 -15.45
C HIS A 58 -5.39 15.76 -15.53
N PRO A 59 -6.65 16.19 -15.81
CA PRO A 59 -7.82 15.33 -15.75
C PRO A 59 -7.87 14.24 -16.83
N ASP A 60 -7.08 14.38 -17.87
CA ASP A 60 -7.03 13.43 -19.00
C ASP A 60 -5.90 12.39 -18.86
N THR A 61 -5.01 12.53 -17.87
CA THR A 61 -3.95 11.56 -17.62
C THR A 61 -4.49 10.34 -16.88
N ARG A 62 -4.26 9.16 -17.42
CA ARG A 62 -4.59 7.91 -16.75
C ARG A 62 -3.57 7.58 -15.67
N ILE A 63 -4.04 7.12 -14.53
CA ILE A 63 -3.17 6.63 -13.45
C ILE A 63 -3.46 5.15 -13.25
N GLU A 64 -2.43 4.33 -13.44
CA GLU A 64 -2.44 2.91 -13.07
C GLU A 64 -1.61 2.71 -11.81
N VAL A 65 -2.22 2.11 -10.78
CA VAL A 65 -1.56 1.85 -9.49
C VAL A 65 -1.47 0.37 -9.23
N THR A 66 -0.26 -0.10 -9.00
CA THR A 66 0.00 -1.46 -8.51
C THR A 66 0.43 -1.38 -7.05
N GLU A 67 -0.41 -1.89 -6.13
CA GLU A 67 0.03 -2.10 -4.75
C GLU A 67 1.01 -3.28 -4.68
N SER A 68 2.14 -3.06 -4.06
CA SER A 68 3.23 -4.03 -3.94
C SER A 68 3.76 -4.10 -2.51
N VAL A 69 4.55 -5.11 -2.23
CA VAL A 69 5.13 -5.35 -0.90
C VAL A 69 6.61 -5.62 -1.05
N LEU A 70 7.43 -4.83 -0.37
CA LEU A 70 8.88 -5.01 -0.29
C LEU A 70 9.54 -5.12 -1.68
N GLY A 71 10.10 -6.29 -2.02
CA GLY A 71 10.82 -6.53 -3.27
C GLY A 71 9.98 -6.32 -4.53
N GLY A 72 8.67 -6.48 -4.46
CA GLY A 72 7.79 -6.30 -5.61
C GLY A 72 7.74 -4.87 -6.16
N THR A 73 7.92 -3.86 -5.29
CA THR A 73 8.00 -2.45 -5.71
C THR A 73 9.27 -2.19 -6.52
N GLU A 74 10.40 -2.68 -6.01
CA GLU A 74 11.72 -2.57 -6.65
C GLU A 74 11.75 -3.31 -8.00
N GLU A 75 11.21 -4.53 -8.05
CA GLU A 75 11.10 -5.33 -9.27
C GLU A 75 10.23 -4.65 -10.33
N ALA A 76 9.08 -4.09 -9.94
CA ALA A 76 8.19 -3.42 -10.88
C ALA A 76 8.88 -2.26 -11.61
N LEU A 77 9.71 -1.49 -10.90
CA LEU A 77 10.45 -0.38 -11.47
C LEU A 77 11.62 -0.88 -12.35
N THR A 78 12.42 -1.83 -11.86
CA THR A 78 13.60 -2.33 -12.57
C THR A 78 13.26 -3.10 -13.85
N GLU A 79 12.10 -3.75 -13.89
CA GLU A 79 11.58 -4.44 -15.08
C GLU A 79 10.84 -3.50 -16.05
N GLY A 80 10.73 -2.20 -15.74
CA GLY A 80 10.03 -1.23 -16.58
C GLY A 80 8.51 -1.44 -16.66
N ARG A 81 7.93 -2.15 -15.69
CA ARG A 81 6.47 -2.34 -15.60
C ARG A 81 5.74 -1.09 -15.12
N VAL A 82 6.45 -0.20 -14.45
CA VAL A 82 5.95 1.08 -13.95
C VAL A 82 6.94 2.20 -14.26
N ASP A 83 6.45 3.42 -14.28
CA ASP A 83 7.23 4.62 -14.58
C ASP A 83 7.81 5.23 -13.29
N LEU A 84 7.09 5.07 -12.18
CA LEU A 84 7.45 5.57 -10.85
C LEU A 84 7.22 4.48 -9.80
N SER A 85 7.98 4.55 -8.70
CA SER A 85 7.71 3.71 -7.53
C SER A 85 7.84 4.49 -6.22
N ILE A 86 6.97 4.16 -5.26
CA ILE A 86 7.06 4.60 -3.87
C ILE A 86 7.35 3.37 -3.02
N GLY A 87 8.54 3.30 -2.46
CA GLY A 87 8.98 2.13 -1.70
C GLY A 87 10.04 2.45 -0.66
N GLY A 88 10.50 1.43 0.04
CA GLY A 88 11.50 1.56 1.10
C GLY A 88 12.94 1.63 0.60
N VAL A 89 13.19 1.38 -0.69
CA VAL A 89 14.54 1.31 -1.28
C VAL A 89 14.51 1.95 -2.66
N VAL A 90 15.55 2.69 -2.99
CA VAL A 90 15.81 3.18 -4.34
C VAL A 90 16.74 2.17 -5.04
N PRO A 91 16.30 1.51 -6.13
CA PRO A 91 17.14 0.55 -6.85
C PRO A 91 18.34 1.20 -7.50
N GLY A 92 19.40 0.43 -7.70
CA GLY A 92 20.60 0.91 -8.41
C GLY A 92 20.29 1.38 -9.81
N GLY A 93 20.78 2.57 -10.17
CA GLY A 93 20.54 3.19 -11.49
C GLY A 93 19.30 4.10 -11.55
N PHE A 94 18.52 4.18 -10.48
CA PHE A 94 17.38 5.10 -10.36
C PHE A 94 17.67 6.24 -9.40
N LEU A 95 16.96 7.35 -9.56
CA LEU A 95 16.98 8.48 -8.65
C LEU A 95 15.74 8.42 -7.76
N GLY A 96 15.86 8.90 -6.52
CA GLY A 96 14.73 8.97 -5.60
C GLY A 96 15.02 9.86 -4.41
N ASP A 97 13.96 10.46 -3.88
CA ASP A 97 14.01 11.32 -2.71
C ASP A 97 13.20 10.72 -1.55
N PRO A 98 13.61 10.94 -0.29
CA PRO A 98 12.86 10.49 0.86
C PRO A 98 11.55 11.29 0.97
N LEU A 99 10.41 10.59 0.98
CA LEU A 99 9.09 11.22 1.10
C LEU A 99 8.65 11.38 2.57
N MET A 100 8.85 10.33 3.37
CA MET A 100 8.42 10.30 4.76
C MET A 100 9.12 9.20 5.56
N GLN A 101 9.06 9.31 6.87
CA GLN A 101 9.42 8.21 7.78
C GLN A 101 8.18 7.36 8.09
N VAL A 102 8.29 6.05 7.92
CA VAL A 102 7.23 5.11 8.27
C VAL A 102 7.52 4.51 9.65
N ARG A 103 6.61 4.72 10.58
CA ARG A 103 6.68 4.12 11.93
C ARG A 103 5.76 2.92 12.00
N PHE A 104 6.29 1.80 12.44
CA PHE A 104 5.52 0.58 12.67
C PHE A 104 5.11 0.47 14.14
N VAL A 105 3.90 0.03 14.36
CA VAL A 105 3.35 -0.30 15.67
C VAL A 105 2.89 -1.75 15.70
N CYS A 106 3.25 -2.46 16.75
CA CYS A 106 2.72 -3.80 17.00
C CYS A 106 1.34 -3.67 17.64
N ALA A 107 0.29 -4.19 17.01
CA ALA A 107 -1.07 -4.03 17.49
C ALA A 107 -1.91 -5.30 17.34
N ALA A 108 -2.91 -5.40 18.20
CA ALA A 108 -3.93 -6.46 18.20
C ALA A 108 -5.27 -5.89 18.63
N ALA A 109 -6.37 -6.66 18.46
CA ALA A 109 -7.67 -6.30 19.00
C ALA A 109 -7.63 -6.21 20.54
N PRO A 110 -8.41 -5.32 21.17
CA PRO A 110 -8.37 -5.11 22.63
C PRO A 110 -8.65 -6.37 23.45
N GLN A 111 -9.44 -7.31 22.95
CA GLN A 111 -9.73 -8.59 23.59
C GLN A 111 -8.64 -9.66 23.38
N HIS A 112 -7.57 -9.35 22.63
CA HIS A 112 -6.50 -10.33 22.38
C HIS A 112 -5.77 -10.71 23.67
N PRO A 113 -5.43 -12.01 23.90
CA PRO A 113 -4.81 -12.48 25.13
C PRO A 113 -3.52 -11.76 25.53
N LEU A 114 -2.76 -11.25 24.56
CA LEU A 114 -1.54 -10.47 24.84
C LEU A 114 -1.83 -9.19 25.67
N HIS A 115 -3.00 -8.58 25.55
CA HIS A 115 -3.37 -7.43 26.38
C HIS A 115 -3.73 -7.83 27.83
N GLN A 116 -4.08 -9.08 28.05
CA GLN A 116 -4.52 -9.57 29.36
C GLN A 116 -3.36 -9.98 30.30
N LEU A 117 -2.12 -9.97 29.81
CA LEU A 117 -0.96 -10.37 30.61
C LEU A 117 -0.60 -9.35 31.71
N GLY A 118 -1.13 -8.13 31.68
CA GLY A 118 -0.98 -7.12 32.73
C GLY A 118 0.46 -6.64 32.99
N ARG A 119 1.38 -6.91 32.06
CA ARG A 119 2.78 -6.51 32.13
C ARG A 119 3.32 -6.15 30.74
N MET A 120 4.52 -5.58 30.72
CA MET A 120 5.24 -5.41 29.45
C MET A 120 5.53 -6.76 28.81
N LEU A 121 5.32 -6.82 27.48
CA LEU A 121 5.50 -8.03 26.70
C LEU A 121 6.95 -8.17 26.23
N THR A 122 7.39 -9.40 26.17
CA THR A 122 8.68 -9.80 25.63
C THR A 122 8.51 -10.41 24.23
N PRO A 123 9.56 -10.53 23.42
CA PRO A 123 9.52 -11.26 22.17
C PRO A 123 9.06 -12.70 22.30
N ASP A 124 9.31 -13.33 23.46
CA ASP A 124 8.88 -14.71 23.72
C ASP A 124 7.36 -14.82 23.88
N ASP A 125 6.73 -13.84 24.53
CA ASP A 125 5.26 -13.79 24.62
C ASP A 125 4.63 -13.76 23.21
N LEU A 126 5.20 -13.00 22.29
CA LEU A 126 4.71 -12.90 20.91
C LEU A 126 4.80 -14.24 20.16
N ARG A 127 5.80 -15.08 20.43
CA ARG A 127 6.00 -16.38 19.75
C ARG A 127 4.86 -17.36 20.02
N HIS A 128 4.20 -17.23 21.15
CA HIS A 128 3.09 -18.11 21.51
C HIS A 128 1.77 -17.75 20.84
N HIS A 129 1.72 -16.57 20.20
CA HIS A 129 0.52 -16.05 19.53
C HIS A 129 0.70 -15.96 18.02
N ARG A 130 -0.43 -15.94 17.30
CA ARG A 130 -0.43 -15.89 15.82
C ARG A 130 0.04 -14.53 15.31
N HIS A 131 1.10 -14.55 14.53
CA HIS A 131 1.60 -13.40 13.80
C HIS A 131 0.94 -13.32 12.41
N LEU A 132 0.31 -12.19 12.10
CA LEU A 132 -0.30 -11.91 10.80
C LEU A 132 0.71 -11.14 9.95
N VAL A 133 1.11 -11.70 8.83
CA VAL A 133 2.17 -11.15 7.98
C VAL A 133 1.65 -10.93 6.57
N VAL A 134 1.98 -9.79 5.98
CA VAL A 134 1.77 -9.58 4.55
C VAL A 134 2.99 -10.08 3.79
N ARG A 135 2.73 -10.89 2.75
CA ARG A 135 3.77 -11.56 1.97
C ARG A 135 4.46 -10.56 1.04
N ASP A 136 5.78 -10.66 0.94
CA ASP A 136 6.56 -10.02 -0.11
C ASP A 136 5.99 -10.40 -1.50
N SER A 137 5.71 -9.40 -2.33
CA SER A 137 5.17 -9.60 -3.68
C SER A 137 6.26 -9.80 -4.73
N GLY A 138 7.54 -9.64 -4.39
CA GLY A 138 8.67 -9.90 -5.27
C GLY A 138 8.81 -11.37 -5.63
N ALA A 139 9.38 -11.67 -6.80
CA ALA A 139 9.53 -13.02 -7.31
C ALA A 139 10.41 -13.90 -6.41
N GLN A 140 11.47 -13.33 -5.86
CA GLN A 140 12.39 -14.07 -4.98
C GLN A 140 11.85 -14.24 -3.55
N ARG A 141 10.83 -13.47 -3.14
CA ARG A 141 10.24 -13.48 -1.79
C ARG A 141 11.28 -13.48 -0.66
N SER A 142 12.44 -12.87 -0.92
CA SER A 142 13.61 -12.94 -0.07
C SER A 142 13.50 -12.07 1.19
N ARG A 143 12.61 -11.09 1.15
CA ARG A 143 12.37 -10.15 2.25
C ARG A 143 11.10 -10.52 3.02
N SER A 144 11.05 -11.69 3.62
CA SER A 144 10.00 -11.95 4.61
C SER A 144 10.25 -11.02 5.79
N GLY A 145 9.30 -10.12 6.04
CA GLY A 145 9.40 -9.17 7.14
C GLY A 145 9.51 -9.85 8.49
N GLY A 146 10.72 -10.22 8.87
CA GLY A 146 11.22 -10.59 10.17
C GLY A 146 10.43 -11.66 10.96
N TRP A 147 11.06 -12.20 11.95
CA TRP A 147 10.58 -13.12 12.99
C TRP A 147 9.99 -14.44 12.47
N LEU A 148 10.80 -15.46 12.54
CA LEU A 148 10.38 -16.86 12.42
C LEU A 148 9.45 -17.20 13.60
N ASN A 149 8.17 -16.89 13.43
CA ASN A 149 7.14 -17.37 14.35
C ASN A 149 6.45 -18.58 13.71
N GLU A 150 6.47 -19.71 14.39
CA GLU A 150 5.83 -20.95 13.94
C GLU A 150 4.32 -20.78 13.74
N LYS A 151 3.66 -19.97 14.59
CA LYS A 151 2.25 -19.62 14.49
C LYS A 151 2.06 -18.38 13.61
N ARG A 152 2.15 -18.54 12.28
CA ARG A 152 2.04 -17.45 11.33
C ARG A 152 0.92 -17.67 10.32
N TRP A 153 0.13 -16.63 10.05
CA TRP A 153 -0.68 -16.54 8.84
C TRP A 153 -0.06 -15.53 7.89
N THR A 154 0.10 -15.94 6.64
CA THR A 154 0.65 -15.09 5.60
C THR A 154 -0.46 -14.74 4.60
N MET A 155 -0.66 -13.46 4.40
CA MET A 155 -1.72 -12.90 3.56
C MET A 155 -1.09 -12.13 2.39
N SER A 156 -1.81 -11.97 1.29
CA SER A 156 -1.37 -11.18 0.14
C SER A 156 -1.80 -9.72 0.20
N HIS A 157 -2.77 -9.37 1.08
CA HIS A 157 -3.34 -8.03 1.15
C HIS A 157 -3.30 -7.45 2.56
N LYS A 158 -2.89 -6.19 2.66
CA LYS A 158 -2.88 -5.39 3.90
C LYS A 158 -4.25 -5.35 4.57
N ALA A 159 -5.30 -5.08 3.81
CA ALA A 159 -6.66 -4.97 4.33
C ALA A 159 -7.14 -6.28 5.00
N THR A 160 -6.76 -7.43 4.46
CA THR A 160 -7.08 -8.74 5.06
C THR A 160 -6.35 -8.92 6.38
N SER A 161 -5.08 -8.50 6.48
CA SER A 161 -4.29 -8.55 7.72
C SER A 161 -4.89 -7.66 8.81
N ILE A 162 -5.27 -6.42 8.47
CA ILE A 162 -5.92 -5.48 9.40
C ILE A 162 -7.25 -6.07 9.90
N ARG A 163 -8.08 -6.59 8.98
CA ARG A 163 -9.36 -7.21 9.36
C ARG A 163 -9.19 -8.42 10.26
N ALA A 164 -8.23 -9.29 9.98
CA ALA A 164 -7.93 -10.44 10.82
C ALA A 164 -7.47 -10.03 12.24
N ALA A 165 -6.64 -8.99 12.34
CA ALA A 165 -6.21 -8.44 13.62
C ALA A 165 -7.40 -7.87 14.41
N ARG A 166 -8.29 -7.09 13.77
CA ARG A 166 -9.53 -6.56 14.39
C ARG A 166 -10.46 -7.66 14.90
N MET A 167 -10.49 -8.81 14.24
CA MET A 167 -11.25 -9.98 14.68
C MET A 167 -10.60 -10.74 15.84
N GLY A 168 -9.43 -10.30 16.32
CA GLY A 168 -8.70 -10.97 17.40
C GLY A 168 -7.96 -12.24 16.97
N LEU A 169 -7.80 -12.49 15.67
CA LEU A 169 -7.20 -13.72 15.15
C LEU A 169 -5.67 -13.75 15.29
N GLY A 170 -5.05 -12.65 15.68
CA GLY A 170 -3.62 -12.53 15.90
C GLY A 170 -3.18 -11.07 16.05
N TYR A 171 -1.89 -10.88 16.11
CA TYR A 171 -1.24 -9.57 16.16
C TYR A 171 -0.40 -9.34 14.89
N ALA A 172 -0.11 -8.07 14.58
CA ALA A 172 0.80 -7.70 13.49
C ALA A 172 1.56 -6.41 13.77
N TRP A 173 2.59 -6.19 12.98
CA TRP A 173 3.27 -4.90 12.84
C TRP A 173 2.65 -4.16 11.67
N PHE A 174 2.04 -3.03 11.96
CA PHE A 174 1.40 -2.18 10.97
C PHE A 174 2.10 -0.83 10.88
N PRO A 175 2.24 -0.25 9.68
CA PRO A 175 2.50 1.18 9.58
C PRO A 175 1.40 1.93 10.32
N ARG A 176 1.79 2.81 11.25
CA ARG A 176 0.85 3.53 12.14
C ARG A 176 -0.24 4.27 11.35
N GLU A 177 0.18 4.94 10.27
CA GLU A 177 -0.73 5.70 9.41
C GLU A 177 -1.76 4.83 8.67
N ASN A 178 -1.44 3.57 8.42
CA ASN A 178 -2.34 2.64 7.74
C ASN A 178 -3.44 2.07 8.63
N ILE A 179 -3.30 2.19 9.95
CA ILE A 179 -4.29 1.74 10.95
C ILE A 179 -4.72 2.88 11.87
N ARG A 180 -4.60 4.13 11.42
CA ARG A 180 -4.96 5.31 12.22
C ARG A 180 -6.41 5.25 12.70
N GLU A 181 -7.34 4.92 11.82
CA GLU A 181 -8.77 4.78 12.16
C GLU A 181 -9.02 3.68 13.19
N GLU A 182 -8.32 2.55 13.07
CA GLU A 182 -8.42 1.45 14.03
C GLU A 182 -7.84 1.81 15.40
N LEU A 183 -6.76 2.61 15.43
CA LEU A 183 -6.19 3.11 16.68
C LEU A 183 -7.11 4.14 17.34
N ASP A 184 -7.62 5.09 16.58
CA ASP A 184 -8.49 6.17 17.06
C ASP A 184 -9.83 5.62 17.58
N SER A 185 -10.38 4.60 16.92
CA SER A 185 -11.62 3.92 17.35
C SER A 185 -11.41 2.88 18.45
N GLY A 186 -10.16 2.52 18.77
CA GLY A 186 -9.84 1.44 19.70
C GLY A 186 -10.10 0.04 19.16
N ALA A 187 -10.37 -0.11 17.86
CA ALA A 187 -10.54 -1.43 17.22
C ALA A 187 -9.22 -2.23 17.18
N LEU A 188 -8.09 -1.54 17.13
CA LEU A 188 -6.77 -2.08 17.39
C LEU A 188 -6.08 -1.26 18.48
N VAL A 189 -5.36 -1.95 19.36
CA VAL A 189 -4.63 -1.34 20.46
C VAL A 189 -3.16 -1.74 20.37
N PRO A 190 -2.22 -0.77 20.52
CA PRO A 190 -0.79 -1.08 20.57
C PRO A 190 -0.46 -2.04 21.70
N LEU A 191 0.32 -3.07 21.40
CA LEU A 191 0.80 -4.00 22.41
C LEU A 191 1.89 -3.36 23.30
N PRO A 192 1.85 -3.58 24.63
CA PRO A 192 2.82 -3.00 25.56
C PRO A 192 4.16 -3.73 25.50
N LEU A 193 4.93 -3.53 24.45
CA LEU A 193 6.24 -4.14 24.27
C LEU A 193 7.32 -3.43 25.10
N ALA A 194 8.20 -4.20 25.74
CA ALA A 194 9.35 -3.70 26.49
C ALA A 194 10.39 -3.08 25.55
N GLU A 195 10.59 -3.71 24.38
CA GLU A 195 11.53 -3.27 23.35
C GLU A 195 10.84 -3.28 21.97
N GLY A 196 11.21 -2.33 21.10
CA GLY A 196 10.70 -2.28 19.74
C GLY A 196 9.20 -1.97 19.64
N ARG A 197 8.68 -1.18 20.57
CA ARG A 197 7.27 -0.76 20.57
C ARG A 197 6.88 -0.03 19.28
N GLU A 198 7.79 0.77 18.78
CA GLU A 198 7.71 1.43 17.46
C GLU A 198 9.05 1.21 16.74
N ARG A 199 8.99 1.02 15.45
CA ARG A 199 10.17 0.82 14.58
C ARG A 199 10.13 1.75 13.39
#